data_9b11384850fb70084b42c7377ca846ea
#
_entry.id   9b11384850fb70084b42c7377ca846ea
#
_cell.length_a   1.000
_cell.length_b   1.000
_cell.length_c   1.000
_cell.angle_alpha   90.00
_cell.angle_beta   90.00
_cell.angle_gamma   90.00
#
_symmetry.space_group_name_H-M   'P 1'
#
loop_
_entity.id
_entity.type
_entity.pdbx_description
1 polymer ?
#
loop_
_entity_poly.entity_id
_entity_poly.type
_entity_poly.pdbx_seq_one_letter_code
_entity_poly.pdbx_strand_id
1 'polypeptide(L)'
;MPQVHVYGVRFEVSRESVASALQHYTGMGLIEARHAAEEATSGRPTSIYIEDFADVYELADILTGLGVDAEADESDEPIQL
;
A
#
# COMPACT_ATOMS: atom_id res chain seq x y z
N MET A 1 0.73 -14.40 0.83
CA MET A 1 1.71 -13.35 0.54
C MET A 1 1.50 -12.19 1.48
N PRO A 2 2.57 -11.57 1.96
CA PRO A 2 2.42 -10.41 2.81
C PRO A 2 1.74 -9.27 2.05
N GLN A 3 1.06 -8.43 2.77
CA GLN A 3 0.31 -7.34 2.17
C GLN A 3 0.27 -6.12 3.08
N VAL A 4 0.04 -4.98 2.47
CA VAL A 4 -0.22 -3.74 3.18
C VAL A 4 -1.70 -3.44 3.05
N HIS A 5 -2.37 -3.34 4.18
CA HIS A 5 -3.78 -2.94 4.22
C HIS A 5 -3.85 -1.42 4.30
N VAL A 6 -4.61 -0.83 3.40
CA VAL A 6 -4.85 0.62 3.41
C VAL A 6 -6.28 0.86 3.83
N TYR A 7 -6.46 1.65 4.88
CA TYR A 7 -7.77 1.90 5.48
C TYR A 7 -8.36 3.25 5.08
N GLY A 8 -7.54 4.16 4.59
CA GLY A 8 -7.98 5.48 4.20
C GLY A 8 -6.83 6.46 4.19
N VAL A 9 -7.15 7.74 4.18
CA VAL A 9 -6.14 8.80 4.24
C VAL A 9 -6.45 9.74 5.40
N ARG A 10 -5.40 10.25 6.05
CA ARG A 10 -5.53 11.15 7.20
C ARG A 10 -5.64 12.61 6.79
N PHE A 11 -5.03 12.93 5.65
CA PHE A 11 -5.04 14.28 5.10
C PHE A 11 -4.78 14.17 3.61
N GLU A 12 -4.77 15.29 2.92
CA GLU A 12 -4.55 15.29 1.48
C GLU A 12 -3.18 14.72 1.15
N VAL A 13 -3.16 13.71 0.28
CA VAL A 13 -1.97 12.95 -0.07
C VAL A 13 -1.72 13.06 -1.57
N SER A 14 -0.45 13.21 -1.94
CA SER A 14 -0.05 13.21 -3.35
C SER A 14 -0.15 11.79 -3.91
N ARG A 15 -1.03 11.60 -4.89
CA ARG A 15 -1.15 10.29 -5.55
C ARG A 15 0.13 9.91 -6.27
N GLU A 16 0.86 10.87 -6.78
CA GLU A 16 2.13 10.59 -7.45
C GLU A 16 3.18 10.03 -6.50
N SER A 17 3.24 10.56 -5.28
CA SER A 17 4.14 10.05 -4.26
C SER A 17 3.78 8.62 -3.88
N VAL A 18 2.49 8.33 -3.74
CA VAL A 18 2.02 6.98 -3.44
C VAL A 18 2.35 6.04 -4.60
N ALA A 19 2.08 6.45 -5.83
CA ALA A 19 2.38 5.63 -7.01
C ALA A 19 3.87 5.32 -7.12
N SER A 20 4.72 6.30 -6.83
CA SER A 20 6.17 6.11 -6.86
C SER A 20 6.62 5.09 -5.82
N ALA A 21 6.09 5.17 -4.61
CA ALA A 21 6.38 4.21 -3.57
C ALA A 21 5.93 2.79 -3.96
N LEU A 22 4.74 2.67 -4.54
CA LEU A 22 4.22 1.39 -4.98
C LEU A 22 5.09 0.77 -6.07
N GLN A 23 5.53 1.57 -7.05
CA GLN A 23 6.44 1.08 -8.07
C GLN A 23 7.74 0.57 -7.49
N HIS A 24 8.29 1.31 -6.54
CA HIS A 24 9.58 0.96 -5.93
C HIS A 24 9.51 -0.36 -5.15
N TYR A 25 8.45 -0.57 -4.40
CA TYR A 25 8.36 -1.74 -3.51
C TYR A 25 7.66 -2.95 -4.12
N THR A 26 6.82 -2.76 -5.12
CA THR A 26 6.05 -3.87 -5.70
C THR A 26 6.48 -4.25 -7.11
N GLY A 27 7.23 -3.38 -7.77
CA GLY A 27 7.59 -3.61 -9.18
C GLY A 27 6.44 -3.39 -10.16
N MET A 28 5.34 -2.80 -9.74
CA MET A 28 4.23 -2.47 -10.63
C MET A 28 4.66 -1.56 -11.76
N GLY A 29 4.01 -1.69 -12.92
CA GLY A 29 4.15 -0.73 -13.99
C GLY A 29 3.53 0.61 -13.60
N LEU A 30 3.84 1.67 -14.35
CA LEU A 30 3.37 3.02 -14.01
C LEU A 30 1.84 3.12 -13.97
N ILE A 31 1.16 2.55 -14.96
CA ILE A 31 -0.30 2.63 -15.03
C ILE A 31 -0.93 1.87 -13.85
N GLU A 32 -0.41 0.69 -13.57
CA GLU A 32 -0.88 -0.12 -12.47
C GLU A 32 -0.67 0.57 -11.12
N ALA A 33 0.51 1.18 -10.93
CA ALA A 33 0.81 1.91 -9.72
C ALA A 33 -0.09 3.13 -9.54
N ARG A 34 -0.43 3.82 -10.62
CA ARG A 34 -1.35 4.95 -10.57
C ARG A 34 -2.76 4.52 -10.18
N HIS A 35 -3.22 3.39 -10.71
CA HIS A 35 -4.51 2.83 -10.32
C HIS A 35 -4.53 2.46 -8.84
N ALA A 36 -3.50 1.79 -8.37
CA ALA A 36 -3.39 1.40 -6.98
C ALA A 36 -3.32 2.63 -6.06
N ALA A 37 -2.60 3.66 -6.48
CA ALA A 37 -2.51 4.91 -5.72
C ALA A 37 -3.87 5.62 -5.66
N GLU A 38 -4.60 5.61 -6.75
CA GLU A 38 -5.94 6.19 -6.79
C GLU A 38 -6.87 5.48 -5.81
N GLU A 39 -6.83 4.16 -5.77
CA GLU A 39 -7.61 3.39 -4.81
C GLU A 39 -7.16 3.63 -3.37
N ALA A 40 -5.85 3.67 -3.14
CA ALA A 40 -5.32 3.91 -1.80
C ALA A 40 -5.70 5.28 -1.25
N THR A 41 -5.86 6.27 -2.12
CA THR A 41 -6.20 7.63 -1.71
C THR A 41 -7.68 7.97 -1.82
N SER A 42 -8.50 7.01 -2.23
CA SER A 42 -9.94 7.22 -2.43
C SER A 42 -10.75 7.23 -1.14
N GLY A 43 -10.14 6.82 -0.03
CA GLY A 43 -10.84 6.67 1.24
C GLY A 43 -11.49 5.31 1.43
N ARG A 44 -11.36 4.41 0.47
CA ARG A 44 -11.88 3.05 0.58
C ARG A 44 -10.77 2.07 0.99
N PRO A 45 -11.10 1.05 1.80
CA PRO A 45 -10.11 0.04 2.15
C PRO A 45 -9.61 -0.70 0.91
N THR A 46 -8.30 -0.92 0.85
CA THR A 46 -7.69 -1.71 -0.20
C THR A 46 -6.48 -2.45 0.34
N SER A 47 -5.97 -3.42 -0.40
CA SER A 47 -4.80 -4.19 0.00
C SER A 47 -3.80 -4.24 -1.13
N ILE A 48 -2.52 -4.16 -0.77
CA ILE A 48 -1.41 -4.20 -1.73
C ILE A 48 -0.54 -5.39 -1.39
N TYR A 49 -0.39 -6.31 -2.33
CA TYR A 49 0.43 -7.52 -2.14
C TYR A 49 1.88 -7.23 -2.43
N ILE A 50 2.76 -7.79 -1.61
CA ILE A 50 4.20 -7.60 -1.70
C ILE A 50 4.87 -8.96 -1.55
N GLU A 51 5.88 -9.24 -2.38
CA GLU A 51 6.57 -10.51 -2.34
C GLU A 51 7.53 -10.64 -1.16
N ASP A 52 8.16 -9.56 -0.76
CA ASP A 52 9.19 -9.57 0.27
C ASP A 52 8.63 -9.08 1.61
N PHE A 53 8.79 -9.90 2.66
CA PHE A 53 8.33 -9.54 4.00
C PHE A 53 8.97 -8.26 4.53
N ALA A 54 10.24 -8.02 4.20
CA ALA A 54 10.91 -6.80 4.66
C ALA A 54 10.28 -5.55 4.05
N ASP A 55 9.90 -5.63 2.77
CA ASP A 55 9.34 -4.51 2.05
C ASP A 55 7.94 -4.13 2.53
N VAL A 56 7.21 -5.07 3.11
CA VAL A 56 5.87 -4.78 3.59
C VAL A 56 5.87 -3.75 4.72
N TYR A 57 6.84 -3.85 5.62
CA TYR A 57 6.98 -2.88 6.71
C TYR A 57 7.47 -1.52 6.21
N GLU A 58 8.43 -1.53 5.29
CA GLU A 58 8.94 -0.29 4.73
C GLU A 58 7.87 0.47 3.96
N LEU A 59 7.11 -0.24 3.15
CA LEU A 59 6.03 0.40 2.39
C LEU A 59 4.95 0.95 3.32
N ALA A 60 4.57 0.18 4.34
CA ALA A 60 3.58 0.66 5.30
C ALA A 60 4.06 1.93 6.00
N ASP A 61 5.34 1.99 6.38
CA ASP A 61 5.93 3.17 7.00
C ASP A 61 5.93 4.38 6.07
N ILE A 62 6.30 4.15 4.82
CA ILE A 62 6.34 5.23 3.83
C ILE A 62 4.94 5.77 3.57
N LEU A 63 3.96 4.89 3.38
CA LEU A 63 2.58 5.32 3.17
C LEU A 63 2.03 6.08 4.37
N THR A 64 2.33 5.60 5.57
CA THR A 64 1.94 6.30 6.79
C THR A 64 2.55 7.69 6.85
N GLY A 65 3.83 7.81 6.49
CA GLY A 65 4.52 9.09 6.44
C GLY A 65 3.95 10.04 5.40
N LEU A 66 3.36 9.51 4.33
CA LEU A 66 2.71 10.33 3.30
C LEU A 66 1.29 10.76 3.67
N GLY A 67 0.73 10.18 4.71
CA GLY A 67 -0.62 10.50 5.16
C GLY A 67 -1.66 9.44 4.85
N VAL A 68 -1.23 8.27 4.38
CA VAL A 68 -2.10 7.13 4.11
C VAL A 68 -2.16 6.25 5.36
N ASP A 69 -3.36 5.90 5.77
CA ASP A 69 -3.53 5.03 6.93
C ASP A 69 -3.31 3.58 6.49
N ALA A 70 -2.11 3.06 6.75
CA ALA A 70 -1.66 1.78 6.23
C ALA A 70 -1.07 0.92 7.34
N GLU A 71 -1.24 -0.39 7.20
CA GLU A 71 -0.74 -1.36 8.17
C GLU A 71 -0.17 -2.58 7.45
N ALA A 72 1.01 -3.02 7.90
CA ALA A 72 1.65 -4.20 7.35
C ALA A 72 1.01 -5.48 7.90
N ASP A 73 0.83 -6.45 7.03
CA ASP A 73 0.29 -7.76 7.38
C ASP A 73 1.19 -8.84 6.78
N GLU A 74 1.83 -9.62 7.61
CA GLU A 74 2.72 -10.70 7.17
C GLU A 74 1.98 -12.00 6.87
N SER A 75 0.68 -12.06 7.12
CA SER A 75 -0.08 -13.29 6.98
C SER A 75 -0.07 -13.80 5.55
N ASP A 76 0.36 -15.03 5.35
CA ASP A 76 0.36 -15.70 4.06
C ASP A 76 -0.90 -16.49 3.83
N GLU A 77 -1.67 -16.71 4.86
CA GLU A 77 -2.84 -17.59 4.82
C GLU A 77 -4.11 -16.79 5.04
N PRO A 78 -5.19 -17.19 4.37
CA PRO A 78 -6.48 -16.56 4.65
C PRO A 78 -6.85 -16.82 6.11
N ILE A 79 -7.55 -15.88 6.70
CA ILE A 79 -7.99 -16.02 8.06
C ILE A 79 -8.94 -17.21 8.16
N GLN A 80 -8.65 -18.09 9.08
CA GLN A 80 -9.48 -19.26 9.36
C GLN A 80 -10.36 -18.96 10.55
N LEU A 81 -11.64 -19.04 10.34
CA LEU A 81 -12.61 -18.81 11.39
C LEU A 81 -13.34 -20.09 11.76
#